data_04b821c55d2be3db69e1072f803f43b3
#
_entry.id   04b821c55d2be3db69e1072f803f43b3
#
_cell.length_a   1.000
_cell.length_b   1.000
_cell.length_c   1.000
_cell.angle_alpha   90.00
_cell.angle_beta   90.00
_cell.angle_gamma   90.00
#
_symmetry.space_group_name_H-M   'P 1'
#
loop_
_entity.id
_entity.type
_entity.pdbx_description
1 polymer ?
#
loop_
_entity_poly.entity_id
_entity_poly.type
_entity_poly.pdbx_seq_one_letter_code
_entity_poly.pdbx_strand_id
1 'polypeptide(L)'
;MWLNSILRTNRFVRGIYFLYRDYFGSCKRSRFGYIADDVTLMPPLRIDNPKNVFLYGDNGLRNADIMVKNARFIMKPHSGAAEGLRVTTGNHAMIVGRFYRTITEEEKPKGYDKDVIVESDVWIGRNVTLLCGITIGRGAIIGAGAVVNKDVPPYCIAGGVPAKPIKFKWTIDQILEHEAMLYPEEERFSREQLEKIFAETKTRYKV
;
A
#
# COMPACT_ATOMS: atom_id res chain seq x y z
N MET A 1 2.47 19.62 -24.16
CA MET A 1 3.75 19.61 -24.88
C MET A 1 4.72 20.70 -24.39
N TRP A 2 4.34 21.97 -24.33
CA TRP A 2 5.18 23.13 -23.92
C TRP A 2 5.74 23.02 -22.48
N LEU A 3 4.91 22.67 -21.48
CA LEU A 3 5.34 22.54 -20.08
C LEU A 3 6.44 21.47 -19.91
N ASN A 4 6.32 20.33 -20.60
CA ASN A 4 7.32 19.26 -20.54
C ASN A 4 8.68 19.68 -21.10
N SER A 5 8.70 20.56 -22.11
CA SER A 5 9.93 21.11 -22.66
C SER A 5 10.62 22.03 -21.64
N ILE A 6 9.87 22.95 -21.01
CA ILE A 6 10.41 23.87 -20.00
C ILE A 6 10.92 23.10 -18.77
N LEU A 7 10.19 22.10 -18.30
CA LEU A 7 10.61 21.27 -17.17
C LEU A 7 11.88 20.46 -17.45
N ARG A 8 12.18 20.17 -18.73
CA ARG A 8 13.43 19.51 -19.11
C ARG A 8 14.63 20.48 -19.14
N THR A 9 14.42 21.71 -19.54
CA THR A 9 15.50 22.68 -19.81
C THR A 9 15.77 23.64 -18.66
N ASN A 10 14.76 24.02 -17.88
CA ASN A 10 14.91 24.98 -16.80
C ASN A 10 14.85 24.33 -15.42
N ARG A 11 16.01 24.25 -14.76
CA ARG A 11 16.17 23.60 -13.44
C ARG A 11 15.35 24.30 -12.34
N PHE A 12 15.23 25.63 -12.39
CA PHE A 12 14.50 26.40 -11.39
C PHE A 12 12.98 26.17 -11.51
N VAL A 13 12.44 26.28 -12.73
CA VAL A 13 11.01 25.99 -13.01
C VAL A 13 10.67 24.55 -12.63
N ARG A 14 11.56 23.63 -12.92
CA ARG A 14 11.40 22.21 -12.52
C ARG A 14 11.36 22.05 -11.00
N GLY A 15 12.22 22.75 -10.27
CA GLY A 15 12.23 22.73 -8.79
C GLY A 15 10.92 23.24 -8.20
N ILE A 16 10.42 24.37 -8.68
CA ILE A 16 9.12 24.95 -8.24
C ILE A 16 7.96 23.98 -8.57
N TYR A 17 7.97 23.40 -9.77
CA TYR A 17 6.95 22.43 -10.16
C TYR A 17 6.92 21.22 -9.23
N PHE A 18 8.07 20.63 -8.88
CA PHE A 18 8.13 19.49 -7.97
C PHE A 18 7.67 19.87 -6.56
N LEU A 19 8.09 21.04 -6.06
CA LEU A 19 7.63 21.56 -4.78
C LEU A 19 6.10 21.70 -4.77
N TYR A 20 5.54 22.35 -5.78
CA TYR A 20 4.09 22.50 -5.90
C TYR A 20 3.39 21.14 -5.98
N ARG A 21 3.89 20.23 -6.80
CA ARG A 21 3.33 18.88 -6.94
C ARG A 21 3.29 18.15 -5.62
N ASP A 22 4.40 18.12 -4.89
CA ASP A 22 4.58 17.26 -3.72
C ASP A 22 3.88 17.83 -2.48
N TYR A 23 3.69 19.14 -2.39
CA TYR A 23 3.06 19.80 -1.23
C TYR A 23 1.59 20.19 -1.45
N PHE A 24 1.17 20.44 -2.68
CA PHE A 24 -0.18 20.92 -2.98
C PHE A 24 -0.90 20.02 -3.99
N GLY A 25 -0.27 19.73 -5.11
CA GLY A 25 -0.88 19.01 -6.22
C GLY A 25 -1.29 17.58 -5.86
N SER A 26 -0.45 16.87 -5.12
CA SER A 26 -0.72 15.49 -4.68
C SER A 26 -1.71 15.42 -3.52
N CYS A 27 -1.96 16.51 -2.82
CA CYS A 27 -2.95 16.59 -1.73
C CYS A 27 -4.35 17.00 -2.20
N LYS A 28 -4.54 17.33 -3.47
CA LYS A 28 -5.86 17.74 -3.99
C LYS A 28 -6.83 16.57 -4.03
N ARG A 29 -7.75 16.53 -3.05
CA ARG A 29 -8.69 15.43 -2.80
C ARG A 29 -9.52 15.04 -4.04
N SER A 30 -9.98 16.01 -4.83
CA SER A 30 -10.78 15.77 -6.05
C SER A 30 -10.06 14.99 -7.15
N ARG A 31 -8.77 14.68 -6.98
CA ARG A 31 -7.98 13.88 -7.95
C ARG A 31 -7.94 12.41 -7.61
N PHE A 32 -8.32 12.03 -6.37
CA PHE A 32 -8.30 10.64 -5.92
C PHE A 32 -9.44 9.85 -6.55
N GLY A 33 -9.26 8.53 -6.70
CA GLY A 33 -10.33 7.64 -7.11
C GLY A 33 -11.44 7.60 -6.06
N TYR A 34 -11.06 7.55 -4.79
CA TYR A 34 -11.92 7.79 -3.64
C TYR A 34 -11.09 8.28 -2.45
N ILE A 35 -11.61 9.22 -1.69
CA ILE A 35 -11.03 9.69 -0.44
C ILE A 35 -12.13 10.16 0.50
N ALA A 36 -12.27 9.50 1.65
CA ALA A 36 -13.23 9.87 2.68
C ALA A 36 -12.80 11.16 3.41
N ASP A 37 -13.75 11.91 3.96
CA ASP A 37 -13.53 13.26 4.50
C ASP A 37 -12.55 13.32 5.69
N ASP A 38 -12.50 12.26 6.48
CA ASP A 38 -11.67 12.12 7.67
C ASP A 38 -10.23 11.65 7.39
N VAL A 39 -9.87 11.43 6.13
CA VAL A 39 -8.49 11.06 5.73
C VAL A 39 -7.53 12.22 5.94
N THR A 40 -6.43 11.97 6.63
CA THR A 40 -5.36 12.94 6.87
C THR A 40 -4.23 12.78 5.84
N LEU A 41 -3.94 13.86 5.09
CA LEU A 41 -2.82 13.92 4.15
C LEU A 41 -1.77 14.91 4.66
N MET A 42 -0.56 14.44 4.94
CA MET A 42 0.57 15.26 5.40
C MET A 42 1.70 15.24 4.37
N PRO A 43 1.91 16.35 3.65
CA PRO A 43 2.99 16.44 2.66
C PRO A 43 4.41 16.35 3.29
N PRO A 44 5.46 16.10 2.46
CA PRO A 44 5.36 15.96 1.01
C PRO A 44 4.74 14.63 0.57
N LEU A 45 3.84 14.68 -0.42
CA LEU A 45 3.23 13.50 -1.02
C LEU A 45 3.55 13.44 -2.51
N ARG A 46 4.11 12.34 -2.96
CA ARG A 46 4.31 12.06 -4.37
C ARG A 46 3.36 10.96 -4.79
N ILE A 47 2.37 11.29 -5.60
CA ILE A 47 1.39 10.34 -6.14
C ILE A 47 1.32 10.56 -7.64
N ASP A 48 1.70 9.56 -8.43
CA ASP A 48 1.78 9.70 -9.90
C ASP A 48 0.39 9.67 -10.56
N ASN A 49 -0.53 8.82 -10.08
CA ASN A 49 -1.89 8.74 -10.58
C ASN A 49 -2.92 8.63 -9.43
N PRO A 50 -3.31 9.76 -8.80
CA PRO A 50 -4.24 9.74 -7.68
C PRO A 50 -5.60 9.07 -7.97
N LYS A 51 -6.03 9.00 -9.22
CA LYS A 51 -7.27 8.31 -9.63
C LYS A 51 -7.27 6.82 -9.26
N ASN A 52 -6.09 6.23 -9.10
CA ASN A 52 -5.91 4.83 -8.70
C ASN A 52 -5.65 4.67 -7.19
N VAL A 53 -5.84 5.73 -6.40
CA VAL A 53 -5.71 5.70 -4.93
C VAL A 53 -7.09 5.82 -4.29
N PHE A 54 -7.40 4.87 -3.37
CA PHE A 54 -8.68 4.75 -2.68
C PHE A 54 -8.43 4.68 -1.17
N LEU A 55 -8.91 5.69 -0.43
CA LEU A 55 -8.72 5.82 1.02
C LEU A 55 -10.10 5.91 1.68
N TYR A 56 -10.48 4.85 2.43
CA TYR A 56 -11.86 4.63 2.87
C TYR A 56 -12.20 5.17 4.28
N GLY A 57 -11.39 6.05 4.82
CA GLY A 57 -11.68 6.75 6.08
C GLY A 57 -10.76 6.36 7.23
N ASP A 58 -10.63 7.27 8.19
CA ASP A 58 -9.71 7.18 9.33
C ASP A 58 -8.32 6.64 8.90
N ASN A 59 -7.84 7.21 7.81
CA ASN A 59 -6.54 6.88 7.23
C ASN A 59 -5.59 8.06 7.35
N GLY A 60 -4.28 7.77 7.32
CA GLY A 60 -3.26 8.80 7.30
C GLY A 60 -2.10 8.44 6.38
N LEU A 61 -1.76 9.37 5.50
CA LEU A 61 -0.55 9.32 4.67
C LEU A 61 0.37 10.48 5.01
N ARG A 62 1.62 10.18 5.37
CA ARG A 62 2.63 11.18 5.74
C ARG A 62 3.90 10.94 4.96
N ASN A 63 4.38 11.96 4.23
CA ASN A 63 5.61 11.86 3.46
C ASN A 63 5.67 10.55 2.65
N ALA A 64 4.68 10.32 1.79
CA ALA A 64 4.53 9.07 1.05
C ALA A 64 4.87 9.23 -0.43
N ASP A 65 5.40 8.14 -1.03
CA ASP A 65 5.69 8.01 -2.46
C ASP A 65 4.88 6.83 -3.04
N ILE A 66 3.85 7.14 -3.83
CA ILE A 66 2.86 6.17 -4.30
C ILE A 66 2.84 6.14 -5.82
N MET A 67 3.32 5.04 -6.40
CA MET A 67 3.39 4.76 -7.83
C MET A 67 2.30 3.76 -8.23
N VAL A 68 1.20 4.27 -8.80
CA VAL A 68 -0.05 3.53 -9.04
C VAL A 68 -0.55 3.69 -10.48
N LYS A 69 0.28 3.39 -11.47
CA LYS A 69 -0.01 3.70 -12.87
C LYS A 69 -1.26 2.99 -13.43
N ASN A 70 -1.28 1.65 -13.43
CA ASN A 70 -2.31 0.84 -14.07
C ASN A 70 -3.14 -0.01 -13.09
N ALA A 71 -2.72 -0.10 -11.84
CA ALA A 71 -3.43 -0.82 -10.79
C ALA A 71 -3.61 0.10 -9.57
N ARG A 72 -4.40 -0.32 -8.59
CA ARG A 72 -4.88 0.53 -7.50
C ARG A 72 -4.07 0.35 -6.23
N PHE A 73 -3.99 1.41 -5.44
CA PHE A 73 -3.69 1.36 -4.03
C PHE A 73 -4.97 1.60 -3.24
N ILE A 74 -5.34 0.64 -2.41
CA ILE A 74 -6.57 0.63 -1.63
C ILE A 74 -6.22 0.54 -0.16
N MET A 75 -6.68 1.49 0.65
CA MET A 75 -6.51 1.50 2.09
C MET A 75 -7.87 1.58 2.75
N LYS A 76 -8.23 0.51 3.47
CA LYS A 76 -9.52 0.38 4.15
C LYS A 76 -9.54 1.15 5.47
N PRO A 77 -10.71 1.36 6.09
CA PRO A 77 -10.85 2.21 7.28
C PRO A 77 -9.94 1.79 8.45
N HIS A 78 -9.66 2.74 9.33
CA HIS A 78 -8.90 2.58 10.57
C HIS A 78 -7.46 2.11 10.37
N SER A 79 -6.88 2.34 9.17
CA SER A 79 -5.51 1.95 8.86
C SER A 79 -4.62 3.16 8.73
N GLY A 80 -3.40 3.06 9.23
CA GLY A 80 -2.46 4.17 9.22
C GLY A 80 -1.05 3.77 8.80
N ALA A 81 -0.35 4.72 8.18
CA ALA A 81 1.06 4.59 7.87
C ALA A 81 1.87 5.71 8.53
N ALA A 82 2.96 5.34 9.17
CA ALA A 82 3.98 6.30 9.57
C ALA A 82 4.66 6.90 8.34
N GLU A 83 5.51 7.90 8.54
CA GLU A 83 6.22 8.61 7.47
C GLU A 83 7.05 7.69 6.57
N GLY A 84 7.11 8.02 5.29
CA GLY A 84 7.96 7.37 4.31
C GLY A 84 7.38 6.11 3.69
N LEU A 85 6.06 5.91 3.75
CA LEU A 85 5.42 4.82 3.02
C LEU A 85 5.73 4.91 1.51
N ARG A 86 6.17 3.81 0.92
CA ARG A 86 6.34 3.65 -0.52
C ARG A 86 5.43 2.54 -1.02
N VAL A 87 4.69 2.83 -2.10
CA VAL A 87 3.79 1.86 -2.72
C VAL A 87 4.09 1.79 -4.21
N THR A 88 4.19 0.58 -4.74
CA THR A 88 4.35 0.34 -6.17
C THR A 88 3.39 -0.75 -6.61
N THR A 89 2.44 -0.43 -7.50
CA THR A 89 1.44 -1.38 -7.99
C THR A 89 1.81 -2.00 -9.33
N GLY A 90 2.96 -1.66 -9.89
CA GLY A 90 3.40 -2.17 -11.19
C GLY A 90 4.90 -2.31 -11.32
N ASN A 91 5.32 -3.03 -12.34
CA ASN A 91 6.71 -3.25 -12.70
C ASN A 91 6.91 -3.12 -14.21
N HIS A 92 8.16 -2.96 -14.64
CA HIS A 92 8.52 -3.10 -16.05
C HIS A 92 8.43 -4.56 -16.47
N ALA A 93 7.81 -4.82 -17.62
CA ALA A 93 7.79 -6.16 -18.19
C ALA A 93 9.18 -6.57 -18.64
N MET A 94 9.44 -7.88 -18.60
CA MET A 94 10.67 -8.49 -19.11
C MET A 94 10.29 -9.52 -20.18
N ILE A 95 10.86 -9.35 -21.38
CA ILE A 95 10.65 -10.24 -22.53
C ILE A 95 12.02 -10.73 -23.00
N VAL A 96 12.16 -12.05 -23.15
CA VAL A 96 13.42 -12.64 -23.63
C VAL A 96 13.82 -12.03 -24.97
N GLY A 97 15.08 -11.63 -25.10
CA GLY A 97 15.63 -11.02 -26.33
C GLY A 97 15.34 -9.52 -26.47
N ARG A 98 14.76 -8.87 -25.47
CA ARG A 98 14.48 -7.42 -25.51
C ARG A 98 14.98 -6.68 -24.27
N PHE A 99 15.43 -5.46 -24.45
CA PHE A 99 15.72 -4.56 -23.34
C PHE A 99 14.39 -4.08 -22.71
N TYR A 100 14.29 -4.07 -21.38
CA TYR A 100 13.06 -3.66 -20.67
C TYR A 100 12.56 -2.26 -21.09
N ARG A 101 13.46 -1.34 -21.44
CA ARG A 101 13.10 0.02 -21.85
C ARG A 101 12.45 0.12 -23.24
N THR A 102 12.55 -0.93 -24.05
CA THR A 102 11.94 -0.99 -25.39
C THR A 102 10.56 -1.64 -25.38
N ILE A 103 10.11 -2.11 -24.20
CA ILE A 103 8.80 -2.73 -24.03
C ILE A 103 7.80 -1.61 -23.66
N THR A 104 6.74 -1.49 -24.43
CA THR A 104 5.68 -0.49 -24.18
C THR A 104 4.67 -1.00 -23.16
N GLU A 105 3.79 -0.12 -22.67
CA GLU A 105 2.74 -0.51 -21.71
C GLU A 105 1.71 -1.45 -22.34
N GLU A 106 1.44 -1.30 -23.65
CA GLU A 106 0.51 -2.14 -24.41
C GLU A 106 1.01 -3.57 -24.60
N GLU A 107 2.34 -3.74 -24.64
CA GLU A 107 2.99 -5.05 -24.73
C GLU A 107 3.13 -5.76 -23.38
N LYS A 108 2.80 -5.08 -22.31
CA LYS A 108 2.86 -5.64 -20.96
C LYS A 108 1.84 -6.79 -20.80
N PRO A 109 2.23 -7.97 -20.32
CA PRO A 109 1.28 -9.06 -20.10
C PRO A 109 0.14 -8.63 -19.18
N LYS A 110 -1.08 -9.08 -19.46
CA LYS A 110 -2.25 -8.82 -18.61
C LYS A 110 -1.99 -9.33 -17.18
N GLY A 111 -2.37 -8.53 -16.18
CA GLY A 111 -2.19 -8.87 -14.76
C GLY A 111 -0.75 -8.72 -14.24
N TYR A 112 0.11 -8.07 -15.00
CA TYR A 112 1.47 -7.75 -14.55
C TYR A 112 1.47 -6.69 -13.45
N ASP A 113 0.62 -5.67 -13.60
CA ASP A 113 0.33 -4.68 -12.56
C ASP A 113 -0.86 -5.18 -11.73
N LYS A 114 -0.74 -5.14 -10.41
CA LYS A 114 -1.75 -5.66 -9.47
C LYS A 114 -1.96 -4.68 -8.33
N ASP A 115 -3.17 -4.68 -7.81
CA ASP A 115 -3.55 -3.85 -6.68
C ASP A 115 -2.67 -4.15 -5.45
N VAL A 116 -2.44 -3.11 -4.66
CA VAL A 116 -1.92 -3.20 -3.30
C VAL A 116 -3.08 -2.86 -2.37
N ILE A 117 -3.44 -3.79 -1.49
CA ILE A 117 -4.58 -3.66 -0.59
C ILE A 117 -4.08 -3.65 0.85
N VAL A 118 -4.47 -2.64 1.59
CA VAL A 118 -4.30 -2.54 3.04
C VAL A 118 -5.69 -2.68 3.65
N GLU A 119 -5.93 -3.78 4.34
CA GLU A 119 -7.20 -4.05 5.02
C GLU A 119 -7.38 -3.13 6.25
N SER A 120 -8.54 -3.22 6.92
CA SER A 120 -8.86 -2.39 8.08
C SER A 120 -7.97 -2.66 9.30
N ASP A 121 -7.80 -1.68 10.17
CA ASP A 121 -7.02 -1.76 11.43
C ASP A 121 -5.54 -2.16 11.22
N VAL A 122 -4.94 -1.77 10.10
CA VAL A 122 -3.53 -2.06 9.80
C VAL A 122 -2.65 -0.89 10.26
N TRP A 123 -1.58 -1.21 10.98
CA TRP A 123 -0.52 -0.25 11.30
C TRP A 123 0.73 -0.51 10.44
N ILE A 124 1.15 0.49 9.67
CA ILE A 124 2.36 0.44 8.84
C ILE A 124 3.43 1.34 9.45
N GLY A 125 4.54 0.73 9.84
CA GLY A 125 5.70 1.42 10.40
C GLY A 125 6.39 2.37 9.42
N ARG A 126 7.36 3.12 9.92
CA ARG A 126 8.13 4.12 9.14
C ARG A 126 8.93 3.47 8.01
N ASN A 127 9.02 4.15 6.85
CA ASN A 127 9.83 3.74 5.69
C ASN A 127 9.52 2.32 5.16
N VAL A 128 8.28 1.89 5.24
CA VAL A 128 7.84 0.61 4.66
C VAL A 128 7.67 0.76 3.16
N THR A 129 8.02 -0.30 2.42
CA THR A 129 7.77 -0.42 0.98
C THR A 129 6.80 -1.56 0.72
N LEU A 130 5.68 -1.26 0.05
CA LEU A 130 4.67 -2.22 -0.38
C LEU A 130 4.82 -2.46 -1.89
N LEU A 131 5.05 -3.70 -2.29
CA LEU A 131 5.22 -4.07 -3.68
C LEU A 131 3.91 -4.58 -4.30
N CYS A 132 3.90 -4.64 -5.61
CA CYS A 132 2.77 -5.00 -6.46
C CYS A 132 2.13 -6.35 -6.05
N GLY A 133 0.79 -6.36 -6.02
CA GLY A 133 -0.01 -7.57 -5.91
C GLY A 133 -0.07 -8.18 -4.52
N ILE A 134 0.02 -7.36 -3.46
CA ILE A 134 -0.05 -7.83 -2.08
C ILE A 134 -1.29 -7.33 -1.36
N THR A 135 -1.73 -8.12 -0.40
CA THR A 135 -2.74 -7.75 0.59
C THR A 135 -2.14 -7.79 1.99
N ILE A 136 -2.27 -6.70 2.73
CA ILE A 136 -1.99 -6.65 4.16
C ILE A 136 -3.30 -6.96 4.88
N GLY A 137 -3.36 -8.09 5.57
CA GLY A 137 -4.57 -8.56 6.24
C GLY A 137 -4.99 -7.68 7.41
N ARG A 138 -6.29 -7.69 7.73
CA ARG A 138 -6.92 -6.94 8.81
C ARG A 138 -6.15 -7.06 10.12
N GLY A 139 -5.96 -5.94 10.82
CA GLY A 139 -5.31 -5.89 12.13
C GLY A 139 -3.81 -6.18 12.11
N ALA A 140 -3.19 -6.33 10.95
CA ALA A 140 -1.75 -6.60 10.84
C ALA A 140 -0.89 -5.38 11.20
N ILE A 141 0.34 -5.65 11.60
CA ILE A 141 1.37 -4.64 11.88
C ILE A 141 2.57 -4.89 10.99
N ILE A 142 3.01 -3.86 10.27
CA ILE A 142 4.22 -3.91 9.45
C ILE A 142 5.33 -3.13 10.14
N GLY A 143 6.41 -3.82 10.49
CA GLY A 143 7.58 -3.23 11.14
C GLY A 143 8.28 -2.18 10.26
N ALA A 144 8.86 -1.17 10.89
CA ALA A 144 9.57 -0.11 10.18
C ALA A 144 10.69 -0.65 9.28
N GLY A 145 10.87 -0.02 8.11
CA GLY A 145 11.88 -0.40 7.13
C GLY A 145 11.60 -1.70 6.36
N ALA A 146 10.44 -2.32 6.55
CA ALA A 146 10.09 -3.56 5.87
C ALA A 146 9.86 -3.37 4.37
N VAL A 147 10.20 -4.41 3.57
CA VAL A 147 9.85 -4.51 2.16
C VAL A 147 8.88 -5.68 1.99
N VAL A 148 7.61 -5.37 1.80
CA VAL A 148 6.53 -6.37 1.71
C VAL A 148 6.33 -6.76 0.25
N ASN A 149 6.60 -8.03 -0.08
CA ASN A 149 6.50 -8.59 -1.42
C ASN A 149 5.57 -9.81 -1.50
N LYS A 150 4.87 -10.12 -0.43
CA LYS A 150 3.87 -11.18 -0.31
C LYS A 150 2.78 -10.75 0.67
N ASP A 151 1.63 -11.37 0.56
CA ASP A 151 0.53 -11.15 1.49
C ASP A 151 0.96 -11.34 2.94
N VAL A 152 0.46 -10.48 3.81
CA VAL A 152 0.63 -10.57 5.26
C VAL A 152 -0.68 -11.06 5.86
N PRO A 153 -0.67 -12.14 6.64
CA PRO A 153 -1.87 -12.68 7.27
C PRO A 153 -2.54 -11.66 8.21
N PRO A 154 -3.87 -11.74 8.39
CA PRO A 154 -4.59 -10.95 9.38
C PRO A 154 -3.98 -11.09 10.78
N TYR A 155 -3.97 -10.02 11.55
CA TYR A 155 -3.46 -9.95 12.93
C TYR A 155 -2.00 -10.38 13.10
N CYS A 156 -1.25 -10.44 12.01
CA CYS A 156 0.17 -10.79 12.02
C CYS A 156 1.07 -9.58 12.15
N ILE A 157 2.13 -9.69 12.91
CA ILE A 157 3.25 -8.74 12.93
C ILE A 157 4.28 -9.25 11.95
N ALA A 158 4.57 -8.47 10.91
CA ALA A 158 5.56 -8.81 9.89
C ALA A 158 6.64 -7.74 9.78
N GLY A 159 7.84 -8.13 9.37
CA GLY A 159 8.96 -7.19 9.23
C GLY A 159 10.14 -7.77 8.46
N GLY A 160 11.12 -6.92 8.18
CA GLY A 160 12.36 -7.31 7.48
C GLY A 160 12.34 -7.09 5.97
N VAL A 161 13.46 -7.46 5.30
CA VAL A 161 13.67 -7.32 3.85
C VAL A 161 14.17 -8.65 3.30
N PRO A 162 13.32 -9.43 2.59
CA PRO A 162 11.88 -9.24 2.44
C PRO A 162 11.12 -9.46 3.76
N ALA A 163 9.97 -8.82 3.91
CA ALA A 163 9.13 -8.95 5.09
C ALA A 163 8.62 -10.39 5.26
N LYS A 164 8.67 -10.86 6.49
CA LYS A 164 8.14 -12.17 6.89
C LYS A 164 7.30 -12.03 8.16
N PRO A 165 6.28 -12.87 8.36
CA PRO A 165 5.61 -13.01 9.64
C PRO A 165 6.63 -13.26 10.76
N ILE A 166 6.45 -12.57 11.88
CA ILE A 166 7.28 -12.69 13.10
C ILE A 166 6.47 -13.41 14.18
N LYS A 167 5.23 -12.96 14.39
CA LYS A 167 4.28 -13.55 15.34
C LYS A 167 2.88 -13.01 15.06
N PHE A 168 1.87 -13.64 15.64
CA PHE A 168 0.55 -13.03 15.72
C PHE A 168 0.49 -12.01 16.86
N LYS A 169 -0.30 -10.95 16.64
CA LYS A 169 -0.52 -9.85 17.60
C LYS A 169 -1.19 -10.35 18.86
N TRP A 170 -2.14 -11.28 18.72
CA TRP A 170 -3.02 -11.82 19.74
C TRP A 170 -3.25 -13.32 19.60
N THR A 171 -3.85 -13.93 20.61
CA THR A 171 -4.42 -15.28 20.53
C THR A 171 -5.71 -15.26 19.70
N ILE A 172 -6.15 -16.44 19.27
CA ILE A 172 -7.41 -16.58 18.53
C ILE A 172 -8.60 -16.06 19.36
N ASP A 173 -8.66 -16.38 20.66
CA ASP A 173 -9.73 -15.90 21.55
C ASP A 173 -9.75 -14.38 21.65
N GLN A 174 -8.61 -13.73 21.79
CA GLN A 174 -8.50 -12.28 21.80
C GLN A 174 -8.91 -11.64 20.47
N ILE A 175 -8.60 -12.29 19.35
CA ILE A 175 -9.05 -11.80 18.03
C ILE A 175 -10.56 -11.91 17.92
N LEU A 176 -11.16 -13.03 18.32
CA LEU A 176 -12.61 -13.20 18.29
C LEU A 176 -13.34 -12.19 19.18
N GLU A 177 -12.81 -11.90 20.37
CA GLU A 177 -13.34 -10.87 21.26
C GLU A 177 -13.25 -9.49 20.59
N HIS A 178 -12.09 -9.14 20.04
CA HIS A 178 -11.87 -7.87 19.33
C HIS A 178 -12.82 -7.71 18.14
N GLU A 179 -12.96 -8.75 17.33
CA GLU A 179 -13.87 -8.75 16.17
C GLU A 179 -15.34 -8.59 16.61
N ALA A 180 -15.72 -9.22 17.70
CA ALA A 180 -17.09 -9.11 18.24
C ALA A 180 -17.43 -7.69 18.72
N MET A 181 -16.44 -6.93 19.17
CA MET A 181 -16.62 -5.54 19.62
C MET A 181 -16.66 -4.52 18.47
N LEU A 182 -15.94 -4.76 17.38
CA LEU A 182 -15.66 -3.73 16.37
C LEU A 182 -16.31 -3.98 15.01
N TYR A 183 -16.60 -5.23 14.67
CA TYR A 183 -17.08 -5.57 13.34
C TYR A 183 -18.50 -6.17 13.38
N PRO A 184 -19.33 -5.90 12.36
CA PRO A 184 -20.61 -6.58 12.21
C PRO A 184 -20.40 -8.08 12.01
N GLU A 185 -21.38 -8.90 12.44
CA GLU A 185 -21.25 -10.36 12.52
C GLU A 185 -20.83 -11.00 11.20
N GLU A 186 -21.37 -10.52 10.09
CA GLU A 186 -21.11 -11.01 8.74
C GLU A 186 -19.68 -10.74 8.24
N GLU A 187 -18.96 -9.82 8.87
CA GLU A 187 -17.58 -9.49 8.51
C GLU A 187 -16.53 -10.14 9.41
N ARG A 188 -16.96 -10.77 10.51
CA ARG A 188 -16.05 -11.36 11.51
C ARG A 188 -15.39 -12.61 11.01
N PHE A 189 -14.14 -12.83 11.41
CA PHE A 189 -13.51 -14.11 11.24
C PHE A 189 -14.15 -15.16 12.16
N SER A 190 -14.42 -16.34 11.62
CA SER A 190 -14.76 -17.50 12.46
C SER A 190 -13.50 -18.06 13.12
N ARG A 191 -13.68 -18.83 14.20
CA ARG A 191 -12.59 -19.56 14.86
C ARG A 191 -11.86 -20.47 13.87
N GLU A 192 -12.60 -21.21 13.08
CA GLU A 192 -12.05 -22.15 12.08
C GLU A 192 -11.16 -21.42 11.04
N GLN A 193 -11.61 -20.25 10.56
CA GLN A 193 -10.81 -19.42 9.65
C GLN A 193 -9.49 -18.97 10.29
N LEU A 194 -9.54 -18.52 11.55
CA LEU A 194 -8.35 -18.10 12.27
C LEU A 194 -7.39 -19.25 12.55
N GLU A 195 -7.89 -20.41 12.98
CA GLU A 195 -7.08 -21.63 13.20
C GLU A 195 -6.35 -22.03 11.93
N LYS A 196 -7.05 -22.02 10.78
CA LYS A 196 -6.45 -22.29 9.48
C LYS A 196 -5.34 -21.29 9.13
N ILE A 197 -5.61 -19.98 9.27
CA ILE A 197 -4.62 -18.90 9.01
C ILE A 197 -3.39 -19.09 9.89
N PHE A 198 -3.57 -19.38 11.18
CA PHE A 198 -2.48 -19.58 12.11
C PHE A 198 -1.64 -20.82 11.76
N ALA A 199 -2.29 -21.96 11.45
CA ALA A 199 -1.62 -23.20 11.07
C ALA A 199 -0.80 -23.04 9.78
N GLU A 200 -1.39 -22.46 8.73
CA GLU A 200 -0.71 -22.19 7.46
C GLU A 200 0.49 -21.24 7.64
N THR A 201 0.31 -20.19 8.45
CA THR A 201 1.38 -19.21 8.71
C THR A 201 2.53 -19.85 9.48
N LYS A 202 2.23 -20.63 10.54
CA LYS A 202 3.25 -21.35 11.32
C LYS A 202 4.02 -22.35 10.48
N THR A 203 3.32 -23.13 9.66
CA THR A 203 3.95 -24.10 8.75
C THR A 203 4.87 -23.43 7.74
N ARG A 204 4.41 -22.33 7.13
CA ARG A 204 5.15 -21.65 6.06
C ARG A 204 6.36 -20.85 6.55
N TYR A 205 6.29 -20.25 7.74
CA TYR A 205 7.29 -19.31 8.25
C TYR A 205 7.99 -19.76 9.52
N LYS A 206 7.58 -20.86 10.13
CA LYS A 206 8.14 -21.42 11.38
C LYS A 206 8.05 -20.43 12.57
N VAL A 207 6.92 -19.75 12.70
CA VAL A 207 6.61 -18.75 13.74
C VAL A 207 5.57 -19.27 14.74
#